data_0d1b9962a61144187be8d9680f35fc84
#
_entry.id   0d1b9962a61144187be8d9680f35fc84
#
_cell.length_a   1.000
_cell.length_b   1.000
_cell.length_c   1.000
_cell.angle_alpha   90.00
_cell.angle_beta   90.00
_cell.angle_gamma   90.00
#
_symmetry.space_group_name_H-M   'P 1'
#
loop_
_entity.id
_entity.type
_entity.pdbx_description
1 polymer ?
#
loop_
_entity_poly.entity_id
_entity_poly.type
_entity_poly.pdbx_seq_one_letter_code
_entity_poly.pdbx_strand_id
1 'polypeptide(L)'
;KDFPTYNNDYGTLMANVGDVVPKPIHKNIPMYVTGHVGGVNLDWIAKNSDGWIYYPRDFAFTKKIVQDWEEALQKEGQPKKPYIQPVYIDLMEDPNFEPQKIDLGFRLGRTYLIDMFQELEKIGVNHTMLVFKYCSRPAGEVLEEIGKDILPQLK
;
A
#
# COMPACT_ATOMS: atom_id res chain seq x y z
N LYS A 1 -7.89 18.09 -22.61
CA LYS A 1 -7.47 17.17 -23.70
C LYS A 1 -8.69 16.41 -24.16
N ASP A 2 -8.83 16.25 -25.46
CA ASP A 2 -9.90 15.44 -26.05
C ASP A 2 -9.75 13.98 -25.64
N PHE A 3 -10.85 13.27 -25.62
CA PHE A 3 -10.85 11.84 -25.32
C PHE A 3 -10.04 11.10 -26.40
N PRO A 4 -8.98 10.35 -26.06
CA PRO A 4 -8.08 9.78 -27.05
C PRO A 4 -8.76 8.62 -27.81
N THR A 5 -8.38 8.47 -29.06
CA THR A 5 -8.62 7.24 -29.79
C THR A 5 -7.68 6.16 -29.27
N TYR A 6 -8.21 5.02 -28.96
CA TYR A 6 -7.49 3.84 -28.47
C TYR A 6 -7.91 2.61 -29.25
N ASN A 7 -6.94 1.89 -29.81
CA ASN A 7 -7.18 0.65 -30.53
C ASN A 7 -6.05 -0.34 -30.25
N ASN A 8 -6.39 -1.48 -29.68
CA ASN A 8 -5.48 -2.59 -29.46
C ASN A 8 -6.24 -3.92 -29.40
N ASP A 9 -5.54 -4.99 -29.04
CA ASP A 9 -6.09 -6.37 -28.96
C ASP A 9 -7.24 -6.53 -27.95
N TYR A 10 -7.42 -5.57 -27.04
CA TYR A 10 -8.45 -5.59 -26.00
C TYR A 10 -9.68 -4.76 -26.35
N GLY A 11 -9.62 -3.93 -27.37
CA GLY A 11 -10.76 -3.14 -27.82
C GLY A 11 -10.40 -1.87 -28.55
N THR A 12 -11.44 -1.22 -29.04
CA THR A 12 -11.35 0.06 -29.73
C THR A 12 -12.17 1.11 -29.00
N LEU A 13 -11.55 2.26 -28.73
CA LEU A 13 -12.20 3.44 -28.19
C LEU A 13 -11.97 4.59 -29.16
N MET A 14 -13.04 5.18 -29.67
CA MET A 14 -12.94 6.28 -30.65
C MET A 14 -12.91 7.65 -29.95
N ALA A 15 -12.15 8.57 -30.50
CA ALA A 15 -12.17 9.95 -30.04
C ALA A 15 -13.57 10.56 -30.14
N ASN A 16 -13.93 11.40 -29.16
CA ASN A 16 -15.19 12.13 -29.09
C ASN A 16 -16.47 11.28 -28.92
N VAL A 17 -16.35 9.99 -28.58
CA VAL A 17 -17.51 9.13 -28.30
C VAL A 17 -17.93 9.19 -26.83
N GLY A 18 -17.04 9.65 -25.98
CA GLY A 18 -17.30 9.81 -24.54
C GLY A 18 -16.26 10.67 -23.86
N ASP A 19 -16.47 10.94 -22.59
CA ASP A 19 -15.54 11.66 -21.75
C ASP A 19 -15.57 11.17 -20.31
N VAL A 20 -14.44 11.26 -19.61
CA VAL A 20 -14.36 10.93 -18.19
C VAL A 20 -14.52 12.22 -17.38
N VAL A 21 -15.55 12.27 -16.57
CA VAL A 21 -15.86 13.44 -15.74
C VAL A 21 -16.05 13.02 -14.28
N PRO A 22 -15.67 13.85 -13.31
CA PRO A 22 -14.98 15.14 -13.47
C PRO A 22 -13.55 14.98 -13.96
N LYS A 23 -13.02 16.01 -14.57
CA LYS A 23 -11.59 16.03 -14.96
C LYS A 23 -10.70 16.12 -13.72
N PRO A 24 -9.55 15.46 -13.71
CA PRO A 24 -8.61 15.58 -12.60
C PRO A 24 -8.08 17.00 -12.49
N ILE A 25 -7.98 17.49 -11.26
CA ILE A 25 -7.43 18.82 -10.96
C ILE A 25 -5.92 18.84 -11.27
N HIS A 26 -5.23 17.75 -11.00
CA HIS A 26 -3.81 17.60 -11.26
C HIS A 26 -3.55 16.99 -12.65
N LYS A 27 -2.49 17.47 -13.29
CA LYS A 27 -2.10 17.01 -14.63
C LYS A 27 -1.78 15.52 -14.69
N ASN A 28 -1.17 15.00 -13.60
CA ASN A 28 -0.81 13.61 -13.44
C ASN A 28 -1.54 13.05 -12.21
N ILE A 29 -2.19 11.93 -12.39
CA ILE A 29 -2.77 11.13 -11.29
C ILE A 29 -1.72 10.08 -10.96
N PRO A 30 -1.23 10.03 -9.69
CA PRO A 30 -0.31 8.97 -9.28
C PRO A 30 -0.95 7.59 -9.47
N MET A 31 -0.22 6.69 -10.10
CA MET A 31 -0.66 5.32 -10.36
C MET A 31 0.22 4.33 -9.57
N TYR A 32 -0.40 3.62 -8.66
CA TYR A 32 0.25 2.54 -7.91
C TYR A 32 -0.16 1.20 -8.48
N VAL A 33 0.82 0.35 -8.75
CA VAL A 33 0.57 -0.99 -9.30
C VAL A 33 0.53 -2.01 -8.16
N THR A 34 -0.50 -2.84 -8.16
CA THR A 34 -0.53 -4.04 -7.32
C THR A 34 0.00 -5.22 -8.14
N GLY A 35 0.86 -6.03 -7.57
CA GLY A 35 1.41 -7.16 -8.30
C GLY A 35 2.08 -8.18 -7.40
N HIS A 36 2.14 -9.42 -7.88
CA HIS A 36 2.76 -10.55 -7.21
C HIS A 36 4.17 -10.76 -7.78
N VAL A 37 5.17 -10.99 -6.93
CA VAL A 37 6.58 -11.18 -7.33
C VAL A 37 6.78 -12.29 -8.38
N GLY A 38 5.92 -13.30 -8.41
CA GLY A 38 6.02 -14.39 -9.39
C GLY A 38 5.35 -14.15 -10.74
N GLY A 39 4.63 -13.03 -10.92
CA GLY A 39 3.81 -12.79 -12.12
C GLY A 39 3.99 -11.43 -12.78
N VAL A 40 4.75 -10.53 -12.17
CA VAL A 40 4.94 -9.17 -12.69
C VAL A 40 6.43 -8.87 -12.78
N ASN A 41 6.83 -8.29 -13.91
CA ASN A 41 8.19 -7.79 -14.06
C ASN A 41 8.37 -6.54 -13.19
N LEU A 42 9.15 -6.67 -12.12
CA LEU A 42 9.39 -5.61 -11.15
C LEU A 42 10.07 -4.38 -11.80
N ASP A 43 10.95 -4.62 -12.78
CA ASP A 43 11.59 -3.56 -13.55
C ASP A 43 10.54 -2.74 -14.33
N TRP A 44 9.54 -3.41 -14.89
CA TRP A 44 8.43 -2.74 -15.57
C TRP A 44 7.61 -1.87 -14.62
N ILE A 45 7.30 -2.37 -13.40
CA ILE A 45 6.59 -1.59 -12.37
C ILE A 45 7.44 -0.37 -11.98
N ALA A 46 8.72 -0.59 -11.70
CA ALA A 46 9.64 0.48 -11.33
C ALA A 46 9.66 1.61 -12.36
N LYS A 47 9.64 1.26 -13.63
CA LYS A 47 9.66 2.22 -14.74
C LYS A 47 8.32 2.94 -14.96
N ASN A 48 7.20 2.23 -14.85
CA ASN A 48 5.90 2.69 -15.37
C ASN A 48 4.86 3.05 -14.29
N SER A 49 5.20 2.95 -13.00
CA SER A 49 4.31 3.31 -11.90
C SER A 49 4.91 4.40 -11.01
N ASP A 50 4.08 4.97 -10.15
CA ASP A 50 4.48 5.93 -9.12
C ASP A 50 4.73 5.26 -7.76
N GLY A 51 4.52 3.96 -7.66
CA GLY A 51 4.82 3.13 -6.50
C GLY A 51 4.25 1.72 -6.64
N TRP A 52 4.60 0.86 -5.70
CA TRP A 52 4.22 -0.54 -5.71
C TRP A 52 3.48 -0.94 -4.45
N ILE A 53 2.37 -1.67 -4.60
CA ILE A 53 1.57 -2.21 -3.52
C ILE A 53 1.71 -3.73 -3.53
N TYR A 54 2.13 -4.31 -2.40
CA TYR A 54 2.26 -5.75 -2.27
C TYR A 54 1.62 -6.28 -0.98
N TYR A 55 1.16 -7.51 -1.03
CA TYR A 55 0.52 -8.16 0.12
C TYR A 55 1.47 -8.33 1.30
N PRO A 56 0.94 -8.30 2.55
CA PRO A 56 1.76 -8.46 3.75
C PRO A 56 2.41 -9.85 3.79
N ARG A 57 3.64 -9.87 4.26
CA ARG A 57 4.45 -11.08 4.51
C ARG A 57 5.09 -10.95 5.90
N ASP A 58 5.83 -11.97 6.31
CA ASP A 58 6.69 -11.82 7.47
C ASP A 58 7.76 -10.72 7.24
N PHE A 59 8.33 -10.22 8.33
CA PHE A 59 9.28 -9.09 8.26
C PHE A 59 10.52 -9.41 7.42
N ALA A 60 11.05 -10.63 7.51
CA ALA A 60 12.26 -11.00 6.77
C ALA A 60 11.99 -11.01 5.25
N PHE A 61 10.86 -11.56 4.85
CA PHE A 61 10.47 -11.59 3.45
C PHE A 61 10.10 -10.18 2.94
N THR A 62 9.39 -9.37 3.75
CA THR A 62 9.08 -7.98 3.40
C THR A 62 10.35 -7.16 3.19
N LYS A 63 11.35 -7.32 4.07
CA LYS A 63 12.65 -6.66 3.91
C LYS A 63 13.31 -7.00 2.58
N LYS A 64 13.31 -8.29 2.21
CA LYS A 64 13.85 -8.72 0.91
C LYS A 64 13.09 -8.09 -0.25
N ILE A 65 11.76 -8.08 -0.21
CA ILE A 65 10.92 -7.47 -1.25
C ILE A 65 11.21 -5.98 -1.42
N VAL A 66 11.37 -5.25 -0.30
CA VAL A 66 11.74 -3.82 -0.34
C VAL A 66 13.11 -3.63 -0.99
N GLN A 67 14.07 -4.48 -0.66
CA GLN A 67 15.38 -4.45 -1.31
C GLN A 67 15.29 -4.72 -2.82
N ASP A 68 14.56 -5.76 -3.22
CA ASP A 68 14.36 -6.10 -4.64
C ASP A 68 13.67 -4.92 -5.38
N TRP A 69 12.76 -4.20 -4.71
CA TRP A 69 12.13 -2.98 -5.25
C TRP A 69 13.12 -1.84 -5.44
N GLU A 70 13.96 -1.56 -4.44
CA GLU A 70 14.99 -0.52 -4.53
C GLU A 70 16.02 -0.83 -5.63
N GLU A 71 16.41 -2.10 -5.77
CA GLU A 71 17.30 -2.55 -6.84
C GLU A 71 16.68 -2.35 -8.23
N ALA A 72 15.38 -2.66 -8.38
CA ALA A 72 14.65 -2.45 -9.63
C ALA A 72 14.54 -0.96 -9.99
N LEU A 73 14.28 -0.09 -9.02
CA LEU A 73 14.28 1.36 -9.22
C LEU A 73 15.65 1.87 -9.67
N GLN A 74 16.71 1.42 -9.02
CA GLN A 74 18.07 1.80 -9.36
C GLN A 74 18.45 1.33 -10.77
N LYS A 75 18.14 0.09 -11.12
CA LYS A 75 18.38 -0.51 -12.44
C LYS A 75 17.68 0.27 -13.56
N GLU A 76 16.44 0.73 -13.32
CA GLU A 76 15.67 1.50 -14.29
C GLU A 76 15.95 3.03 -14.23
N GLY A 77 16.94 3.46 -13.44
CA GLY A 77 17.30 4.87 -13.29
C GLY A 77 16.18 5.74 -12.71
N GLN A 78 15.32 5.16 -11.89
CA GLN A 78 14.17 5.85 -11.31
C GLN A 78 14.52 6.44 -9.94
N PRO A 79 13.90 7.57 -9.55
CA PRO A 79 13.96 8.06 -8.18
C PRO A 79 13.32 7.08 -7.22
N LYS A 80 13.54 7.27 -5.91
CA LYS A 80 12.81 6.52 -4.88
C LYS A 80 11.30 6.68 -5.08
N LYS A 81 10.60 5.55 -5.10
CA LYS A 81 9.14 5.47 -5.18
C LYS A 81 8.62 4.64 -4.01
N PRO A 82 7.43 4.92 -3.47
CA PRO A 82 6.94 4.26 -2.29
C PRO A 82 6.67 2.78 -2.52
N TYR A 83 7.03 1.98 -1.53
CA TYR A 83 6.53 0.63 -1.32
C TYR A 83 5.41 0.68 -0.29
N ILE A 84 4.26 0.12 -0.65
CA ILE A 84 3.03 0.21 0.13
C ILE A 84 2.59 -1.21 0.51
N GLN A 85 2.21 -1.39 1.77
CA GLN A 85 1.74 -2.68 2.28
C GLN A 85 0.38 -2.54 2.98
N PRO A 86 -0.66 -3.28 2.55
CA PRO A 86 -1.86 -3.44 3.35
C PRO A 86 -1.56 -4.30 4.58
N VAL A 87 -2.18 -3.98 5.71
CA VAL A 87 -2.13 -4.79 6.93
C VAL A 87 -3.53 -4.92 7.49
N TYR A 88 -3.98 -6.14 7.67
CA TYR A 88 -5.25 -6.43 8.32
C TYR A 88 -5.07 -6.38 9.82
N ILE A 89 -5.90 -5.60 10.49
CA ILE A 89 -5.84 -5.48 11.96
C ILE A 89 -7.19 -5.73 12.60
N ASP A 90 -7.14 -6.34 13.77
CA ASP A 90 -8.20 -6.36 14.77
C ASP A 90 -7.63 -5.73 16.05
N LEU A 91 -7.84 -4.40 16.19
CA LEU A 91 -7.26 -3.64 17.30
C LEU A 91 -8.10 -3.86 18.56
N MET A 92 -7.46 -4.45 19.57
CA MET A 92 -8.08 -4.77 20.86
C MET A 92 -8.11 -3.55 21.80
N GLU A 93 -9.10 -3.50 22.70
CA GLU A 93 -9.20 -2.46 23.73
C GLU A 93 -8.04 -2.48 24.71
N ASP A 94 -7.55 -3.68 25.08
CA ASP A 94 -6.34 -3.83 25.89
C ASP A 94 -5.11 -3.39 25.08
N PRO A 95 -4.43 -2.30 25.47
CA PRO A 95 -3.28 -1.78 24.75
C PRO A 95 -2.12 -2.78 24.66
N ASN A 96 -2.04 -3.73 25.60
CA ASN A 96 -0.98 -4.72 25.70
C ASN A 96 -1.43 -6.11 25.26
N PHE A 97 -2.55 -6.22 24.54
CA PHE A 97 -3.00 -7.50 24.01
C PHE A 97 -1.95 -8.08 23.05
N GLU A 98 -1.42 -9.26 23.39
CA GLU A 98 -0.36 -9.90 22.62
C GLU A 98 -0.80 -10.25 21.19
N PRO A 99 0.09 -10.08 20.18
CA PRO A 99 -0.24 -10.32 18.81
C PRO A 99 -0.66 -11.76 18.53
N GLN A 100 -1.86 -11.93 18.00
CA GLN A 100 -2.38 -13.17 17.47
C GLN A 100 -2.50 -13.06 15.96
N LYS A 101 -1.97 -14.05 15.24
CA LYS A 101 -2.02 -14.06 13.78
C LYS A 101 -3.46 -14.27 13.29
N ILE A 102 -3.88 -13.40 12.36
CA ILE A 102 -5.11 -13.56 11.58
C ILE A 102 -4.75 -13.60 10.08
N ASP A 103 -5.73 -13.78 9.22
CA ASP A 103 -5.48 -13.77 7.77
C ASP A 103 -4.93 -12.40 7.33
N LEU A 104 -3.77 -12.40 6.72
CA LEU A 104 -3.04 -11.22 6.21
C LEU A 104 -2.72 -10.14 7.26
N GLY A 105 -2.70 -10.49 8.55
CA GLY A 105 -2.43 -9.51 9.60
C GLY A 105 -2.48 -10.04 11.02
N PHE A 106 -2.90 -9.16 11.95
CA PHE A 106 -2.84 -9.45 13.38
C PHE A 106 -4.05 -8.90 14.14
N ARG A 107 -4.48 -9.65 15.17
CA ARG A 107 -5.24 -9.16 16.32
C ARG A 107 -4.23 -8.77 17.38
N LEU A 108 -4.24 -7.50 17.86
CA LEU A 108 -3.22 -6.99 18.75
C LEU A 108 -3.66 -5.72 19.47
N GLY A 109 -2.97 -5.39 20.56
CA GLY A 109 -3.10 -4.11 21.24
C GLY A 109 -2.27 -3.00 20.57
N ARG A 110 -2.57 -1.74 20.89
CA ARG A 110 -1.91 -0.57 20.26
C ARG A 110 -0.40 -0.51 20.50
N THR A 111 0.08 -0.99 21.64
CA THR A 111 1.52 -1.04 21.92
C THR A 111 2.27 -1.82 20.83
N TYR A 112 1.80 -3.01 20.55
CA TYR A 112 2.40 -3.85 19.51
C TYR A 112 2.17 -3.33 18.09
N LEU A 113 1.05 -2.61 17.85
CA LEU A 113 0.80 -1.98 16.56
C LEU A 113 1.80 -0.86 16.28
N ILE A 114 2.15 -0.06 17.29
CA ILE A 114 3.19 0.98 17.20
C ILE A 114 4.54 0.34 16.90
N ASP A 115 4.93 -0.68 17.65
CA ASP A 115 6.19 -1.39 17.42
C ASP A 115 6.26 -1.98 16.01
N MET A 116 5.16 -2.58 15.54
CA MET A 116 5.07 -3.12 14.18
C MET A 116 5.27 -2.04 13.12
N PHE A 117 4.66 -0.86 13.27
CA PHE A 117 4.86 0.23 12.31
C PHE A 117 6.29 0.73 12.29
N GLN A 118 6.92 0.87 13.46
CA GLN A 118 8.32 1.27 13.56
C GLN A 118 9.25 0.25 12.89
N GLU A 119 8.97 -1.05 13.04
CA GLU A 119 9.74 -2.09 12.35
C GLU A 119 9.51 -2.07 10.82
N LEU A 120 8.27 -1.86 10.37
CA LEU A 120 7.98 -1.71 8.94
C LEU A 120 8.69 -0.50 8.33
N GLU A 121 8.74 0.62 9.04
CA GLU A 121 9.48 1.81 8.62
C GLU A 121 10.99 1.52 8.49
N LYS A 122 11.59 0.87 9.50
CA LYS A 122 13.03 0.50 9.49
C LYS A 122 13.42 -0.38 8.31
N ILE A 123 12.54 -1.24 7.85
CA ILE A 123 12.78 -2.10 6.68
C ILE A 123 12.41 -1.45 5.34
N GLY A 124 11.92 -0.20 5.36
CA GLY A 124 11.69 0.61 4.17
C GLY A 124 10.26 0.60 3.63
N VAL A 125 9.27 0.12 4.40
CA VAL A 125 7.86 0.29 4.04
C VAL A 125 7.48 1.76 4.24
N ASN A 126 7.06 2.42 3.16
CA ASN A 126 6.79 3.86 3.17
C ASN A 126 5.35 4.21 3.54
N HIS A 127 4.44 3.29 3.28
CA HIS A 127 3.02 3.49 3.56
C HIS A 127 2.34 2.17 3.94
N THR A 128 1.56 2.20 5.01
CA THR A 128 0.75 1.06 5.46
C THR A 128 -0.72 1.40 5.32
N MET A 129 -1.45 0.57 4.57
CA MET A 129 -2.91 0.66 4.45
C MET A 129 -3.55 -0.26 5.47
N LEU A 130 -4.26 0.30 6.46
CA LEU A 130 -4.96 -0.50 7.46
C LEU A 130 -6.29 -1.02 6.92
N VAL A 131 -6.51 -2.31 7.07
CA VAL A 131 -7.73 -2.99 6.62
C VAL A 131 -8.47 -3.54 7.83
N PHE A 132 -9.68 -3.03 8.08
CA PHE A 132 -10.52 -3.37 9.24
C PHE A 132 -11.52 -4.50 8.97
N LYS A 133 -11.30 -5.31 7.93
CA LYS A 133 -12.22 -6.39 7.55
C LYS A 133 -12.54 -7.36 8.70
N TYR A 134 -11.57 -7.62 9.54
CA TYR A 134 -11.68 -8.57 10.66
C TYR A 134 -11.76 -7.88 12.01
N CYS A 135 -11.93 -6.56 12.03
CA CYS A 135 -11.98 -5.80 13.26
C CYS A 135 -13.27 -6.08 14.03
N SER A 136 -13.14 -6.44 15.29
CA SER A 136 -14.26 -6.74 16.19
C SER A 136 -14.91 -5.47 16.76
N ARG A 137 -14.18 -4.36 16.75
CA ARG A 137 -14.63 -3.04 17.24
C ARG A 137 -15.19 -2.19 16.10
N PRO A 138 -16.09 -1.22 16.41
CA PRO A 138 -16.55 -0.25 15.43
C PRO A 138 -15.39 0.54 14.80
N ALA A 139 -15.36 0.64 13.48
CA ALA A 139 -14.26 1.29 12.75
C ALA A 139 -14.01 2.74 13.19
N GLY A 140 -15.07 3.47 13.56
CA GLY A 140 -14.95 4.85 14.04
C GLY A 140 -14.15 4.97 15.34
N GLU A 141 -14.36 4.07 16.29
CA GLU A 141 -13.61 4.03 17.56
C GLU A 141 -12.14 3.68 17.31
N VAL A 142 -11.89 2.71 16.44
CA VAL A 142 -10.52 2.29 16.08
C VAL A 142 -9.78 3.42 15.38
N LEU A 143 -10.43 4.14 14.47
CA LEU A 143 -9.83 5.29 13.78
C LEU A 143 -9.53 6.44 14.77
N GLU A 144 -10.42 6.66 15.73
CA GLU A 144 -10.21 7.68 16.77
C GLU A 144 -9.01 7.34 17.66
N GLU A 145 -8.89 6.08 18.10
CA GLU A 145 -7.73 5.61 18.88
C GLU A 145 -6.43 5.69 18.06
N ILE A 146 -6.46 5.28 16.79
CA ILE A 146 -5.30 5.40 15.92
C ILE A 146 -4.86 6.86 15.81
N GLY A 147 -5.80 7.78 15.60
CA GLY A 147 -5.50 9.20 15.47
C GLY A 147 -4.94 9.84 16.73
N LYS A 148 -5.47 9.46 17.90
CA LYS A 148 -5.10 10.06 19.19
C LYS A 148 -3.86 9.43 19.85
N ASP A 149 -3.78 8.10 19.79
CA ASP A 149 -2.86 7.35 20.65
C ASP A 149 -1.71 6.68 19.88
N ILE A 150 -1.88 6.43 18.55
CA ILE A 150 -0.89 5.72 17.73
C ILE A 150 -0.11 6.69 16.84
N LEU A 151 -0.80 7.43 15.96
CA LEU A 151 -0.12 8.31 15.00
C LEU A 151 0.84 9.34 15.63
N PRO A 152 0.56 9.94 16.81
CA PRO A 152 1.51 10.87 17.43
C PRO A 152 2.84 10.24 17.85
N GLN A 153 2.91 8.90 17.94
CA GLN A 153 4.10 8.16 18.33
C GLN A 153 4.93 7.67 17.13
N LEU A 154 4.42 7.86 15.92
CA LEU A 154 5.08 7.49 14.67
C LEU A 154 5.68 8.74 14.01
N LYS A 155 6.75 9.29 14.64
CA LYS A 155 7.45 10.50 14.16
C LYS A 155 8.87 10.17 13.78
#